data_8d31bac2575f3b8847b80df45cac8b7b
#
_entry.id   8d31bac2575f3b8847b80df45cac8b7b
#
_cell.length_a   1.000
_cell.length_b   1.000
_cell.length_c   1.000
_cell.angle_alpha   90.00
_cell.angle_beta   90.00
_cell.angle_gamma   90.00
#
_symmetry.space_group_name_H-M   'P 1'
#
loop_
_entity.id
_entity.type
_entity.pdbx_description
1 polymer ?
#
loop_
_entity_poly.entity_id
_entity_poly.type
_entity_poly.pdbx_seq_one_letter_code
_entity_poly.pdbx_strand_id
1 'polypeptide(L)'
;MKIIIFGTGYFGKALYEKLSPANDIVAFTSNYIKENETELFGLPVLSPEKAISEYSFDAVVIASTTGAEDIFQQCRRLGVPENQIISSYAQAPMESRRIFLRNLADILDSYEKDADVAEAGVFQGEFAKWINQFFPNRVLHLFDTFQGFHPDEMLGDKRRSFSTAQSQSYYSDTSVDLVMGKMPYPEQCRVYKGYFPATAREVNSKFCFVNLDLDLYEPTYQGLCFFQHKMTEHGVILVHDYYSLYDAGEYKGVKAAVDQFLAEYSGDIQKYPIGDGYSIMLTGHWTIQ
;
A
#
# COMPACT_ATOMS: atom_id res chain seq x y z
N MET A 1 3.39 -28.71 10.29
CA MET A 1 2.24 -28.16 11.03
C MET A 1 1.02 -28.22 10.13
N LYS A 2 -0.17 -28.40 10.72
CA LYS A 2 -1.45 -28.24 10.01
C LYS A 2 -1.86 -26.78 10.06
N ILE A 3 -2.11 -26.15 8.91
CA ILE A 3 -2.34 -24.73 8.80
C ILE A 3 -3.66 -24.46 8.08
N ILE A 4 -4.45 -23.53 8.62
CA ILE A 4 -5.53 -22.84 7.90
C ILE A 4 -5.00 -21.51 7.41
N ILE A 5 -5.17 -21.19 6.11
CA ILE A 5 -4.82 -19.89 5.55
C ILE A 5 -6.08 -19.01 5.52
N PHE A 6 -6.06 -17.90 6.25
CA PHE A 6 -7.14 -16.92 6.27
C PHE A 6 -6.90 -15.84 5.22
N GLY A 7 -7.53 -16.00 4.08
CA GLY A 7 -7.45 -15.17 2.89
C GLY A 7 -7.32 -16.03 1.64
N THR A 8 -8.22 -15.83 0.66
CA THR A 8 -8.27 -16.57 -0.61
C THR A 8 -7.77 -15.74 -1.79
N GLY A 9 -7.52 -14.47 -1.53
CA GLY A 9 -6.92 -13.56 -2.49
C GLY A 9 -5.51 -13.97 -2.84
N TYR A 10 -4.84 -13.10 -3.54
CA TYR A 10 -3.52 -13.39 -4.06
C TYR A 10 -2.47 -13.60 -2.97
N PHE A 11 -2.50 -12.85 -1.86
CA PHE A 11 -1.58 -13.09 -0.75
C PHE A 11 -1.77 -14.48 -0.13
N GLY A 12 -3.03 -14.95 -0.05
CA GLY A 12 -3.32 -16.32 0.38
C GLY A 12 -2.72 -17.38 -0.54
N LYS A 13 -2.81 -17.18 -1.85
CA LYS A 13 -2.21 -18.08 -2.85
C LYS A 13 -0.69 -18.16 -2.72
N ALA A 14 -0.03 -17.01 -2.57
CA ALA A 14 1.42 -16.97 -2.39
C ALA A 14 1.88 -17.59 -1.08
N LEU A 15 1.14 -17.37 0.01
CA LEU A 15 1.46 -18.04 1.25
C LEU A 15 1.25 -19.56 1.16
N TYR A 16 0.28 -20.02 0.40
CA TYR A 16 0.14 -21.46 0.11
C TYR A 16 1.39 -22.00 -0.60
N GLU A 17 1.83 -21.37 -1.68
CA GLU A 17 3.03 -21.80 -2.42
C GLU A 17 4.28 -21.80 -1.53
N LYS A 18 4.40 -20.81 -0.65
CA LYS A 18 5.53 -20.68 0.28
C LYS A 18 5.49 -21.71 1.40
N LEU A 19 4.32 -22.03 1.94
CA LEU A 19 4.17 -22.82 3.17
C LEU A 19 3.92 -24.29 2.90
N SER A 20 3.23 -24.66 1.82
CA SER A 20 2.84 -26.04 1.50
C SER A 20 4.01 -27.00 1.32
N PRO A 21 5.23 -26.62 0.88
CA PRO A 21 6.34 -27.56 0.81
C PRO A 21 6.81 -28.11 2.15
N ALA A 22 6.53 -27.39 3.25
CA ALA A 22 6.98 -27.78 4.60
C ALA A 22 5.84 -27.97 5.60
N ASN A 23 4.59 -27.74 5.20
CA ASN A 23 3.42 -27.80 6.07
C ASN A 23 2.22 -28.44 5.36
N ASP A 24 1.29 -28.94 6.14
CA ASP A 24 0.01 -29.47 5.69
C ASP A 24 -1.03 -28.36 5.74
N ILE A 25 -1.36 -27.78 4.59
CA ILE A 25 -2.42 -26.75 4.50
C ILE A 25 -3.75 -27.50 4.41
N VAL A 26 -4.59 -27.35 5.42
CA VAL A 26 -5.82 -28.15 5.56
C VAL A 26 -7.07 -27.46 4.99
N ALA A 27 -7.09 -26.14 4.97
CA ALA A 27 -8.18 -25.34 4.40
C ALA A 27 -7.75 -23.91 4.14
N PHE A 28 -8.50 -23.24 3.26
CA PHE A 28 -8.58 -21.78 3.18
C PHE A 28 -9.83 -21.28 3.87
N THR A 29 -9.78 -20.05 4.39
CA THR A 29 -10.97 -19.39 4.94
C THR A 29 -11.03 -17.92 4.50
N SER A 30 -12.24 -17.40 4.34
CA SER A 30 -12.49 -16.01 3.98
C SER A 30 -13.85 -15.56 4.52
N ASN A 31 -13.95 -14.26 4.87
CA ASN A 31 -15.22 -13.61 5.18
C ASN A 31 -16.08 -13.38 3.92
N TYR A 32 -15.45 -13.43 2.74
CA TYR A 32 -16.11 -13.18 1.45
C TYR A 32 -15.86 -14.38 0.54
N ILE A 33 -16.78 -15.33 0.53
CA ILE A 33 -16.73 -16.50 -0.34
C ILE A 33 -17.69 -16.25 -1.49
N LYS A 34 -17.17 -16.22 -2.72
CA LYS A 34 -18.02 -16.17 -3.92
C LYS A 34 -18.65 -17.54 -4.16
N GLU A 35 -19.87 -17.57 -4.69
CA GLU A 35 -20.63 -18.82 -4.90
C GLU A 35 -19.87 -19.91 -5.67
N ASN A 36 -18.91 -19.53 -6.52
CA ASN A 36 -18.11 -20.44 -7.32
C ASN A 36 -16.68 -20.68 -6.78
N GLU A 37 -16.31 -20.13 -5.63
CA GLU A 37 -14.98 -20.25 -5.04
C GLU A 37 -15.01 -21.13 -3.78
N THR A 38 -15.44 -22.37 -3.94
CA THR A 38 -15.53 -23.35 -2.83
C THR A 38 -14.26 -24.17 -2.64
N GLU A 39 -13.30 -24.06 -3.56
CA GLU A 39 -12.04 -24.80 -3.56
C GLU A 39 -10.89 -23.94 -4.12
N LEU A 40 -9.71 -24.08 -3.52
CA LEU A 40 -8.48 -23.42 -3.97
C LEU A 40 -7.30 -24.40 -3.78
N PHE A 41 -6.55 -24.66 -4.85
CA PHE A 41 -5.46 -25.66 -4.88
C PHE A 41 -5.88 -27.07 -4.41
N GLY A 42 -7.10 -27.49 -4.69
CA GLY A 42 -7.65 -28.78 -4.24
C GLY A 42 -8.04 -28.81 -2.76
N LEU A 43 -8.07 -27.65 -2.09
CA LEU A 43 -8.42 -27.51 -0.69
C LEU A 43 -9.72 -26.72 -0.51
N PRO A 44 -10.53 -27.03 0.50
CA PRO A 44 -11.79 -26.34 0.72
C PRO A 44 -11.59 -24.87 1.09
N VAL A 45 -12.49 -24.02 0.59
CA VAL A 45 -12.65 -22.62 1.00
C VAL A 45 -13.91 -22.51 1.85
N LEU A 46 -13.77 -22.18 3.11
CA LEU A 46 -14.82 -22.22 4.12
C LEU A 46 -14.99 -20.87 4.82
N SER A 47 -16.16 -20.66 5.44
CA SER A 47 -16.28 -19.55 6.40
C SER A 47 -15.34 -19.75 7.60
N PRO A 48 -14.92 -18.68 8.30
CA PRO A 48 -14.03 -18.80 9.44
C PRO A 48 -14.57 -19.74 10.54
N GLU A 49 -15.87 -19.66 10.80
CA GLU A 49 -16.55 -20.50 11.79
C GLU A 49 -16.44 -21.98 11.41
N LYS A 50 -16.70 -22.32 10.16
CA LYS A 50 -16.62 -23.71 9.67
C LYS A 50 -15.18 -24.21 9.65
N ALA A 51 -14.25 -23.43 9.12
CA ALA A 51 -12.85 -23.83 9.05
C ALA A 51 -12.28 -24.15 10.44
N ILE A 52 -12.56 -23.30 11.43
CA ILE A 52 -12.07 -23.45 12.79
C ILE A 52 -12.77 -24.60 13.55
N SER A 53 -14.06 -24.83 13.29
CA SER A 53 -14.82 -25.87 14.00
C SER A 53 -14.67 -27.28 13.40
N GLU A 54 -14.47 -27.38 12.07
CA GLU A 54 -14.48 -28.66 11.36
C GLU A 54 -13.07 -29.26 11.15
N TYR A 55 -12.02 -28.43 11.21
CA TYR A 55 -10.65 -28.87 10.94
C TYR A 55 -9.76 -28.84 12.19
N SER A 56 -8.94 -29.87 12.34
CA SER A 56 -7.84 -29.86 13.31
C SER A 56 -6.65 -29.12 12.70
N PHE A 57 -6.14 -28.11 13.38
CA PHE A 57 -5.01 -27.29 12.94
C PHE A 57 -4.08 -26.94 14.09
N ASP A 58 -2.84 -26.62 13.76
CA ASP A 58 -1.83 -26.12 14.69
C ASP A 58 -1.76 -24.58 14.66
N ALA A 59 -2.10 -23.96 13.50
CA ALA A 59 -2.06 -22.52 13.34
C ALA A 59 -3.06 -22.02 12.29
N VAL A 60 -3.52 -20.77 12.48
CA VAL A 60 -4.19 -19.95 11.47
C VAL A 60 -3.21 -18.88 10.99
N VAL A 61 -2.90 -18.86 9.69
CA VAL A 61 -2.02 -17.86 9.07
C VAL A 61 -2.86 -16.79 8.40
N ILE A 62 -2.74 -15.54 8.85
CA ILE A 62 -3.46 -14.41 8.27
C ILE A 62 -2.78 -13.98 6.97
N ALA A 63 -3.52 -14.08 5.88
CA ALA A 63 -3.11 -13.79 4.52
C ALA A 63 -3.88 -12.57 3.96
N SER A 64 -3.92 -11.49 4.72
CA SER A 64 -4.51 -10.22 4.33
C SER A 64 -3.66 -9.10 4.91
N THR A 65 -3.22 -8.17 4.09
CA THR A 65 -2.48 -6.98 4.54
C THR A 65 -3.45 -5.91 5.06
N THR A 66 -4.62 -5.80 4.44
CA THR A 66 -5.72 -4.94 4.89
C THR A 66 -6.61 -5.72 5.86
N GLY A 67 -6.94 -5.15 7.02
CA GLY A 67 -7.80 -5.79 8.02
C GLY A 67 -7.15 -6.97 8.77
N ALA A 68 -5.82 -7.09 8.75
CA ALA A 68 -5.11 -8.16 9.46
C ALA A 68 -5.42 -8.17 10.96
N GLU A 69 -5.54 -7.01 11.58
CA GLU A 69 -5.90 -6.87 12.99
C GLU A 69 -7.35 -7.33 13.26
N ASP A 70 -8.30 -6.93 12.41
CA ASP A 70 -9.69 -7.35 12.54
C ASP A 70 -9.85 -8.87 12.41
N ILE A 71 -9.10 -9.47 11.46
CA ILE A 71 -9.05 -10.92 11.28
C ILE A 71 -8.40 -11.59 12.51
N PHE A 72 -7.34 -11.03 13.05
CA PHE A 72 -6.72 -11.50 14.28
C PHE A 72 -7.72 -11.54 15.45
N GLN A 73 -8.43 -10.42 15.66
CA GLN A 73 -9.46 -10.34 16.69
C GLN A 73 -10.65 -11.27 16.39
N GLN A 74 -11.02 -11.49 15.14
CA GLN A 74 -12.03 -12.46 14.74
C GLN A 74 -11.61 -13.88 15.10
N CYS A 75 -10.38 -14.29 14.77
CA CYS A 75 -9.86 -15.61 15.14
C CYS A 75 -9.90 -15.83 16.67
N ARG A 76 -9.54 -14.82 17.45
CA ARG A 76 -9.63 -14.88 18.91
C ARG A 76 -11.06 -15.05 19.40
N ARG A 77 -12.02 -14.31 18.83
CA ARG A 77 -13.45 -14.47 19.17
C ARG A 77 -13.99 -15.85 18.82
N LEU A 78 -13.43 -16.49 17.80
CA LEU A 78 -13.76 -17.86 17.40
C LEU A 78 -13.03 -18.94 18.25
N GLY A 79 -12.27 -18.53 19.27
CA GLY A 79 -11.64 -19.43 20.23
C GLY A 79 -10.24 -19.91 19.82
N VAL A 80 -9.64 -19.36 18.76
CA VAL A 80 -8.25 -19.68 18.39
C VAL A 80 -7.30 -19.04 19.41
N PRO A 81 -6.41 -19.84 20.07
CA PRO A 81 -5.40 -19.31 20.96
C PRO A 81 -4.47 -18.32 20.23
N GLU A 82 -4.08 -17.26 20.90
CA GLU A 82 -3.25 -16.19 20.30
C GLU A 82 -1.93 -16.72 19.72
N ASN A 83 -1.28 -17.66 20.42
CA ASN A 83 -0.05 -18.29 19.97
C ASN A 83 -0.20 -19.22 18.77
N GLN A 84 -1.43 -19.48 18.33
CA GLN A 84 -1.75 -20.22 17.11
C GLN A 84 -2.17 -19.29 15.95
N ILE A 85 -2.23 -17.96 16.17
CA ILE A 85 -2.55 -17.00 15.13
C ILE A 85 -1.24 -16.36 14.62
N ILE A 86 -0.91 -16.58 13.36
CA ILE A 86 0.30 -16.06 12.74
C ILE A 86 -0.08 -14.89 11.82
N SER A 87 0.17 -13.68 12.27
CA SER A 87 -0.07 -12.42 11.52
C SER A 87 1.21 -11.81 10.94
N SER A 88 2.38 -12.33 11.29
CA SER A 88 3.67 -11.77 10.90
C SER A 88 3.88 -11.66 9.40
N TYR A 89 3.28 -12.54 8.61
CA TYR A 89 3.34 -12.46 7.15
C TYR A 89 2.56 -11.27 6.59
N ALA A 90 1.41 -10.94 7.19
CA ALA A 90 0.58 -9.80 6.78
C ALA A 90 1.24 -8.46 7.15
N GLN A 91 2.00 -8.43 8.23
CA GLN A 91 2.68 -7.22 8.73
C GLN A 91 4.02 -6.96 8.03
N ALA A 92 4.65 -7.99 7.46
CA ALA A 92 6.00 -7.90 6.89
C ALA A 92 6.16 -6.81 5.79
N PRO A 93 5.23 -6.62 4.84
CA PRO A 93 5.34 -5.56 3.84
C PRO A 93 5.38 -4.16 4.46
N MET A 94 4.46 -3.86 5.37
CA MET A 94 4.40 -2.56 6.04
C MET A 94 5.64 -2.32 6.91
N GLU A 95 6.13 -3.33 7.62
CA GLU A 95 7.36 -3.22 8.41
C GLU A 95 8.59 -3.02 7.53
N SER A 96 8.68 -3.67 6.37
CA SER A 96 9.73 -3.42 5.39
C SER A 96 9.71 -1.98 4.87
N ARG A 97 8.53 -1.44 4.53
CA ARG A 97 8.38 -0.03 4.14
C ARG A 97 8.80 0.93 5.26
N ARG A 98 8.41 0.61 6.51
CA ARG A 98 8.76 1.42 7.68
C ARG A 98 10.27 1.45 7.91
N ILE A 99 10.94 0.30 7.86
CA ILE A 99 12.40 0.19 8.03
C ILE A 99 13.12 0.94 6.89
N PHE A 100 12.67 0.74 5.65
CA PHE A 100 13.21 1.45 4.50
C PHE A 100 13.12 2.97 4.71
N LEU A 101 11.92 3.48 5.05
CA LEU A 101 11.69 4.91 5.27
C LEU A 101 12.56 5.48 6.39
N ARG A 102 12.71 4.73 7.50
CA ARG A 102 13.55 5.13 8.63
C ARG A 102 15.01 5.31 8.20
N ASN A 103 15.53 4.34 7.45
CA ASN A 103 16.92 4.39 6.98
C ASN A 103 17.11 5.48 5.91
N LEU A 104 16.13 5.66 5.03
CA LEU A 104 16.14 6.71 4.01
C LEU A 104 16.11 8.11 4.66
N ALA A 105 15.32 8.31 5.70
CA ALA A 105 15.25 9.58 6.42
C ALA A 105 16.60 9.99 6.99
N ASP A 106 17.32 9.06 7.61
CA ASP A 106 18.68 9.31 8.14
C ASP A 106 19.67 9.73 7.03
N ILE A 107 19.53 9.14 5.82
CA ILE A 107 20.35 9.50 4.66
C ILE A 107 19.98 10.89 4.15
N LEU A 108 18.68 11.15 3.92
CA LEU A 108 18.21 12.43 3.37
C LEU A 108 18.48 13.62 4.30
N ASP A 109 18.45 13.41 5.60
CA ASP A 109 18.84 14.46 6.57
C ASP A 109 20.31 14.91 6.44
N SER A 110 21.15 14.08 5.86
CA SER A 110 22.54 14.43 5.59
C SER A 110 22.72 15.34 4.37
N TYR A 111 21.83 15.24 3.38
CA TYR A 111 21.96 15.91 2.07
C TYR A 111 20.94 17.05 1.85
N GLU A 112 19.71 16.90 2.36
CA GLU A 112 18.57 17.72 2.00
C GLU A 112 17.92 18.40 3.20
N LYS A 113 18.56 19.45 3.75
CA LYS A 113 18.14 20.06 5.03
C LYS A 113 16.85 20.88 4.96
N ASP A 114 16.57 21.52 3.84
CA ASP A 114 15.50 22.53 3.71
C ASP A 114 14.31 22.08 2.85
N ALA A 115 14.25 20.79 2.52
CA ALA A 115 13.19 20.25 1.67
C ALA A 115 12.06 19.62 2.49
N ASP A 116 10.85 19.71 1.98
CA ASP A 116 9.65 19.12 2.56
C ASP A 116 9.49 17.64 2.17
N VAL A 117 8.48 17.00 2.74
CA VAL A 117 8.08 15.64 2.40
C VAL A 117 6.60 15.59 2.06
N ALA A 118 6.17 14.60 1.29
CA ALA A 118 4.77 14.49 0.86
C ALA A 118 4.26 13.06 0.81
N GLU A 119 2.95 12.91 0.98
CA GLU A 119 2.21 11.72 0.61
C GLU A 119 0.97 12.11 -0.20
N ALA A 120 0.79 11.46 -1.35
CA ALA A 120 -0.41 11.55 -2.16
C ALA A 120 -1.09 10.18 -2.18
N GLY A 121 -2.36 10.13 -1.73
CA GLY A 121 -3.05 8.93 -1.32
C GLY A 121 -2.74 8.58 0.14
N VAL A 122 -3.44 9.21 1.07
CA VAL A 122 -3.16 9.12 2.52
C VAL A 122 -4.04 8.09 3.20
N PHE A 123 -5.25 7.90 2.69
CA PHE A 123 -6.27 7.02 3.26
C PHE A 123 -6.44 7.27 4.76
N GLN A 124 -6.15 6.30 5.62
CA GLN A 124 -6.26 6.41 7.08
C GLN A 124 -4.99 6.90 7.77
N GLY A 125 -3.95 7.28 7.01
CA GLY A 125 -2.71 7.87 7.53
C GLY A 125 -1.72 6.87 8.13
N GLU A 126 -1.83 5.58 7.81
CA GLU A 126 -0.95 4.57 8.40
C GLU A 126 0.52 4.73 7.96
N PHE A 127 0.77 5.16 6.74
CA PHE A 127 2.13 5.43 6.29
C PHE A 127 2.53 6.89 6.54
N ALA A 128 1.58 7.85 6.41
CA ALA A 128 1.78 9.26 6.75
C ALA A 128 2.37 9.46 8.15
N LYS A 129 1.88 8.71 9.14
CA LYS A 129 2.40 8.80 10.53
C LYS A 129 3.89 8.47 10.62
N TRP A 130 4.38 7.53 9.82
CA TRP A 130 5.81 7.18 9.79
C TRP A 130 6.63 8.24 9.06
N ILE A 131 6.10 8.84 7.98
CA ILE A 131 6.74 9.98 7.32
C ILE A 131 6.86 11.13 8.33
N ASN A 132 5.77 11.50 8.98
CA ASN A 132 5.76 12.55 10.00
C ASN A 132 6.73 12.28 11.15
N GLN A 133 6.80 11.02 11.63
CA GLN A 133 7.67 10.62 12.72
C GLN A 133 9.16 10.68 12.35
N PHE A 134 9.51 10.25 11.13
CA PHE A 134 10.93 10.15 10.75
C PHE A 134 11.49 11.44 10.15
N PHE A 135 10.60 12.38 9.76
CA PHE A 135 10.95 13.72 9.31
C PHE A 135 10.35 14.81 10.23
N PRO A 136 10.70 14.85 11.54
CA PRO A 136 10.01 15.67 12.54
C PRO A 136 10.19 17.19 12.32
N ASN A 137 11.21 17.59 11.57
CA ASN A 137 11.55 19.01 11.32
C ASN A 137 11.13 19.48 9.91
N ARG A 138 10.35 18.66 9.17
CA ARG A 138 9.94 18.96 7.79
C ARG A 138 8.43 19.09 7.72
N VAL A 139 7.97 19.95 6.81
CA VAL A 139 6.54 20.03 6.51
C VAL A 139 6.15 18.77 5.74
N LEU A 140 5.14 18.06 6.25
CA LEU A 140 4.51 16.93 5.56
C LEU A 140 3.26 17.42 4.84
N HIS A 141 3.28 17.34 3.50
CA HIS A 141 2.16 17.66 2.64
C HIS A 141 1.33 16.39 2.38
N LEU A 142 0.06 16.42 2.79
CA LEU A 142 -0.88 15.30 2.71
C LEU A 142 -1.97 15.60 1.68
N PHE A 143 -1.97 14.85 0.57
CA PHE A 143 -2.94 15.01 -0.51
C PHE A 143 -3.86 13.79 -0.55
N ASP A 144 -5.17 14.02 -0.34
CA ASP A 144 -6.18 12.96 -0.43
C ASP A 144 -7.56 13.56 -0.68
N THR A 145 -8.44 12.79 -1.30
CA THR A 145 -9.85 13.18 -1.46
C THR A 145 -10.60 13.07 -0.14
N PHE A 146 -10.24 12.11 0.72
CA PHE A 146 -11.00 11.65 1.90
C PHE A 146 -12.43 11.23 1.54
N GLN A 147 -12.65 10.77 0.30
CA GLN A 147 -13.94 10.36 -0.26
C GLN A 147 -13.82 9.15 -1.20
N GLY A 148 -12.61 8.56 -1.34
CA GLY A 148 -12.33 7.49 -2.28
C GLY A 148 -11.96 8.00 -3.68
N PHE A 149 -12.09 7.14 -4.69
CA PHE A 149 -11.61 7.40 -6.05
C PHE A 149 -12.44 8.41 -6.84
N HIS A 150 -11.78 9.09 -7.79
CA HIS A 150 -12.48 9.86 -8.82
C HIS A 150 -13.21 8.90 -9.79
N PRO A 151 -14.51 9.14 -10.08
CA PRO A 151 -15.28 8.25 -10.95
C PRO A 151 -14.67 8.02 -12.32
N ASP A 152 -14.23 9.09 -12.98
CA ASP A 152 -13.71 9.04 -14.34
C ASP A 152 -12.35 8.33 -14.41
N GLU A 153 -11.49 8.50 -13.41
CA GLU A 153 -10.20 7.83 -13.31
C GLU A 153 -10.39 6.33 -13.13
N MET A 154 -11.28 5.94 -12.22
CA MET A 154 -11.66 4.54 -12.02
C MET A 154 -12.25 3.91 -13.29
N LEU A 155 -13.11 4.64 -14.01
CA LEU A 155 -13.66 4.17 -15.30
C LEU A 155 -12.57 4.08 -16.38
N GLY A 156 -11.59 4.98 -16.36
CA GLY A 156 -10.41 4.96 -17.24
C GLY A 156 -9.62 3.68 -17.06
N ASP A 157 -9.29 3.33 -15.82
CA ASP A 157 -8.54 2.12 -15.49
C ASP A 157 -9.33 0.85 -15.82
N LYS A 158 -10.64 0.82 -15.55
CA LYS A 158 -11.49 -0.31 -15.95
C LYS A 158 -11.49 -0.53 -17.47
N ARG A 159 -11.60 0.54 -18.27
CA ARG A 159 -11.57 0.45 -19.75
C ARG A 159 -10.22 -0.07 -20.26
N ARG A 160 -9.13 0.22 -19.58
CA ARG A 160 -7.77 -0.25 -19.92
C ARG A 160 -7.46 -1.64 -19.31
N SER A 161 -8.38 -2.22 -18.54
CA SER A 161 -8.15 -3.44 -17.76
C SER A 161 -6.98 -3.32 -16.77
N PHE A 162 -6.78 -2.14 -16.21
CA PHE A 162 -5.71 -1.82 -15.24
C PHE A 162 -6.15 -2.02 -13.79
N SER A 163 -7.45 -1.91 -13.50
CA SER A 163 -7.98 -2.07 -12.16
C SER A 163 -9.27 -2.87 -12.16
N THR A 164 -9.47 -3.65 -11.10
CA THR A 164 -10.71 -4.35 -10.78
C THR A 164 -11.52 -3.63 -9.70
N ALA A 165 -11.10 -2.44 -9.24
CA ALA A 165 -11.80 -1.63 -8.25
C ALA A 165 -13.29 -1.48 -8.63
N GLN A 166 -14.19 -1.90 -7.73
CA GLN A 166 -15.61 -2.04 -8.05
C GLN A 166 -16.46 -0.85 -7.61
N SER A 167 -15.96 -0.01 -6.69
CA SER A 167 -16.74 1.06 -6.09
C SER A 167 -15.92 2.32 -5.88
N GLN A 168 -16.55 3.50 -6.10
CA GLN A 168 -16.00 4.79 -5.72
C GLN A 168 -15.74 4.93 -4.22
N SER A 169 -16.53 4.24 -3.39
CA SER A 169 -16.39 4.27 -1.93
C SER A 169 -15.22 3.42 -1.44
N TYR A 170 -14.46 2.78 -2.32
CA TYR A 170 -13.19 2.17 -1.92
C TYR A 170 -12.31 3.26 -1.30
N TYR A 171 -11.79 2.99 -0.10
CA TYR A 171 -10.98 3.94 0.68
C TYR A 171 -11.73 5.23 1.12
N SER A 172 -13.07 5.20 1.24
CA SER A 172 -13.84 6.36 1.73
C SER A 172 -14.04 6.38 3.26
N ASP A 173 -13.66 5.30 3.95
CA ASP A 173 -13.71 5.17 5.41
C ASP A 173 -12.53 5.87 6.09
N THR A 174 -12.37 7.15 5.79
CA THR A 174 -11.30 8.01 6.28
C THR A 174 -11.79 9.44 6.52
N SER A 175 -11.00 10.22 7.25
CA SER A 175 -11.25 11.65 7.43
C SER A 175 -9.96 12.39 7.79
N VAL A 176 -9.96 13.71 7.60
CA VAL A 176 -8.84 14.57 8.03
C VAL A 176 -8.57 14.39 9.53
N ASP A 177 -9.62 14.40 10.36
CA ASP A 177 -9.48 14.27 11.81
C ASP A 177 -8.88 12.92 12.22
N LEU A 178 -9.31 11.83 11.55
CA LEU A 178 -8.74 10.50 11.78
C LEU A 178 -7.23 10.49 11.48
N VAL A 179 -6.83 11.03 10.34
CA VAL A 179 -5.43 11.08 9.91
C VAL A 179 -4.62 11.97 10.85
N MET A 180 -5.09 13.20 11.10
CA MET A 180 -4.37 14.14 11.97
C MET A 180 -4.24 13.64 13.41
N GLY A 181 -5.21 12.88 13.90
CA GLY A 181 -5.15 12.24 15.22
C GLY A 181 -4.07 11.17 15.37
N LYS A 182 -3.51 10.67 14.25
CA LYS A 182 -2.40 9.70 14.24
C LYS A 182 -1.01 10.34 14.10
N MET A 183 -0.94 11.62 13.72
CA MET A 183 0.34 12.29 13.46
C MET A 183 1.10 12.59 14.74
N PRO A 184 2.37 12.15 14.88
CA PRO A 184 3.23 12.52 16.01
C PRO A 184 3.50 14.03 16.12
N TYR A 185 3.59 14.72 14.98
CA TYR A 185 3.84 16.15 14.88
C TYR A 185 2.79 16.83 13.96
N PRO A 186 1.54 16.97 14.40
CA PRO A 186 0.45 17.46 13.56
C PRO A 186 0.66 18.91 13.10
N GLU A 187 1.40 19.73 13.86
CA GLU A 187 1.74 21.11 13.49
C GLU A 187 2.63 21.19 12.24
N GLN A 188 3.36 20.13 11.92
CA GLN A 188 4.17 20.03 10.70
C GLN A 188 3.35 19.54 9.49
N CYS A 189 2.09 19.19 9.66
CA CYS A 189 1.25 18.69 8.57
C CYS A 189 0.52 19.83 7.83
N ARG A 190 0.37 19.67 6.51
CA ARG A 190 -0.48 20.50 5.65
C ARG A 190 -1.38 19.56 4.85
N VAL A 191 -2.69 19.66 5.05
CA VAL A 191 -3.68 18.80 4.40
C VAL A 191 -4.29 19.50 3.20
N TYR A 192 -4.31 18.83 2.07
CA TYR A 192 -4.87 19.28 0.79
C TYR A 192 -5.99 18.32 0.39
N LYS A 193 -7.20 18.63 0.85
CA LYS A 193 -8.38 17.80 0.59
C LYS A 193 -8.93 18.03 -0.81
N GLY A 194 -9.00 16.97 -1.60
CA GLY A 194 -9.55 16.96 -2.95
C GLY A 194 -8.72 16.13 -3.91
N TYR A 195 -9.07 16.20 -5.20
CA TYR A 195 -8.38 15.42 -6.23
C TYR A 195 -7.00 15.97 -6.55
N PHE A 196 -6.00 15.11 -6.40
CA PHE A 196 -4.63 15.39 -6.80
C PHE A 196 -4.46 15.18 -8.32
N PRO A 197 -3.65 16.00 -9.06
CA PRO A 197 -2.79 17.07 -8.55
C PRO A 197 -3.46 18.45 -8.49
N ALA A 198 -4.77 18.56 -8.73
CA ALA A 198 -5.44 19.88 -8.76
C ALA A 198 -5.29 20.66 -7.45
N THR A 199 -5.31 19.93 -6.30
CA THR A 199 -5.12 20.52 -4.97
C THR A 199 -3.69 20.96 -4.67
N ALA A 200 -2.72 20.51 -5.47
CA ALA A 200 -1.30 20.80 -5.28
C ALA A 200 -0.80 22.01 -6.10
N ARG A 201 -1.65 22.67 -6.90
CA ARG A 201 -1.23 23.71 -7.87
C ARG A 201 -0.48 24.88 -7.25
N GLU A 202 -0.83 25.26 -6.03
CA GLU A 202 -0.22 26.39 -5.32
C GLU A 202 0.96 25.98 -4.42
N VAL A 203 1.29 24.70 -4.37
CA VAL A 203 2.40 24.20 -3.55
C VAL A 203 3.72 24.43 -4.28
N ASN A 204 4.55 25.32 -3.72
CA ASN A 204 5.86 25.68 -4.30
C ASN A 204 7.05 25.05 -3.58
N SER A 205 6.82 24.17 -2.64
CA SER A 205 7.87 23.46 -1.90
C SER A 205 8.73 22.59 -2.81
N LYS A 206 9.99 22.41 -2.41
CA LYS A 206 10.85 21.33 -2.90
C LYS A 206 10.74 20.14 -1.96
N PHE A 207 10.83 18.94 -2.50
CA PHE A 207 10.64 17.69 -1.77
C PHE A 207 11.88 16.84 -1.82
N CYS A 208 12.29 16.32 -0.66
CA CYS A 208 13.32 15.28 -0.60
C CYS A 208 12.73 13.87 -0.59
N PHE A 209 11.48 13.71 -0.13
CA PHE A 209 10.77 12.45 -0.16
C PHE A 209 9.31 12.64 -0.52
N VAL A 210 8.81 11.81 -1.42
CA VAL A 210 7.40 11.74 -1.80
C VAL A 210 6.95 10.28 -1.82
N ASN A 211 5.85 9.96 -1.15
CA ASN A 211 5.13 8.69 -1.33
C ASN A 211 3.94 8.91 -2.26
N LEU A 212 3.88 8.17 -3.37
CA LEU A 212 2.71 8.10 -4.25
C LEU A 212 2.01 6.76 -4.02
N ASP A 213 0.79 6.83 -3.50
CA ASP A 213 -0.07 5.69 -3.17
C ASP A 213 -1.49 5.97 -3.69
N LEU A 214 -1.61 6.09 -5.00
CA LEU A 214 -2.80 6.61 -5.69
C LEU A 214 -3.60 5.53 -6.40
N ASP A 215 -3.14 4.28 -6.39
CA ASP A 215 -3.79 3.06 -6.87
C ASP A 215 -4.11 3.02 -8.38
N LEU A 216 -4.40 4.16 -9.00
CA LEU A 216 -4.86 4.26 -10.38
C LEU A 216 -3.79 4.84 -11.30
N TYR A 217 -3.91 4.52 -12.60
CA TYR A 217 -2.98 4.97 -13.64
C TYR A 217 -2.88 6.48 -13.74
N GLU A 218 -4.01 7.16 -13.95
CA GLU A 218 -4.01 8.58 -14.27
C GLU A 218 -3.46 9.45 -13.12
N PRO A 219 -3.93 9.31 -11.85
CA PRO A 219 -3.40 10.10 -10.76
C PRO A 219 -1.93 9.78 -10.46
N THR A 220 -1.49 8.53 -10.62
CA THR A 220 -0.07 8.16 -10.45
C THR A 220 0.80 8.83 -11.52
N TYR A 221 0.41 8.77 -12.79
CA TYR A 221 1.15 9.42 -13.88
C TYR A 221 1.21 10.94 -13.68
N GLN A 222 0.09 11.57 -13.36
CA GLN A 222 0.02 13.02 -13.09
C GLN A 222 0.84 13.40 -11.84
N GLY A 223 0.88 12.52 -10.83
CA GLY A 223 1.71 12.68 -9.64
C GLY A 223 3.19 12.72 -9.98
N LEU A 224 3.66 11.78 -10.77
CA LEU A 224 5.04 11.74 -11.24
C LEU A 224 5.38 13.00 -12.06
N CYS A 225 4.52 13.41 -13.00
CA CYS A 225 4.70 14.62 -13.77
C CYS A 225 4.73 15.90 -12.90
N PHE A 226 3.94 15.95 -11.84
CA PHE A 226 3.93 17.08 -10.91
C PHE A 226 5.20 17.13 -10.05
N PHE A 227 5.57 16.01 -9.42
CA PHE A 227 6.66 16.01 -8.46
C PHE A 227 8.05 16.04 -9.11
N GLN A 228 8.25 15.53 -10.34
CA GLN A 228 9.54 15.55 -11.01
C GLN A 228 10.24 16.92 -11.01
N HIS A 229 9.48 18.01 -11.15
CA HIS A 229 9.99 19.38 -11.15
C HIS A 229 10.20 19.99 -9.76
N LYS A 230 9.78 19.27 -8.75
CA LYS A 230 9.80 19.72 -7.34
C LYS A 230 10.71 18.88 -6.45
N MET A 231 11.30 17.81 -6.98
CA MET A 231 12.27 17.02 -6.24
C MET A 231 13.59 17.78 -6.08
N THR A 232 14.25 17.57 -4.95
CA THR A 232 15.65 17.96 -4.74
C THR A 232 16.59 17.02 -5.47
N GLU A 233 17.86 17.36 -5.54
CA GLU A 233 18.87 16.59 -6.28
C GLU A 233 18.95 15.12 -5.82
N HIS A 234 18.89 14.88 -4.51
CA HIS A 234 18.89 13.52 -3.93
C HIS A 234 17.51 13.02 -3.55
N GLY A 235 16.47 13.71 -4.02
CA GLY A 235 15.10 13.39 -3.69
C GLY A 235 14.65 12.02 -4.18
N VAL A 236 13.75 11.40 -3.44
CA VAL A 236 13.22 10.07 -3.69
C VAL A 236 11.71 10.12 -3.83
N ILE A 237 11.18 9.53 -4.90
CA ILE A 237 9.76 9.20 -5.03
C ILE A 237 9.60 7.71 -4.79
N LEU A 238 8.82 7.34 -3.78
CA LEU A 238 8.37 5.98 -3.54
C LEU A 238 6.98 5.81 -4.15
N VAL A 239 6.82 4.83 -5.04
CA VAL A 239 5.52 4.54 -5.66
C VAL A 239 5.05 3.18 -5.15
N HIS A 240 3.90 3.16 -4.45
CA HIS A 240 3.25 1.94 -3.99
C HIS A 240 2.54 1.23 -5.14
N ASP A 241 2.25 -0.06 -4.98
CA ASP A 241 1.54 -0.92 -5.95
C ASP A 241 2.16 -1.03 -7.36
N TYR A 242 3.43 -0.65 -7.51
CA TYR A 242 4.18 -0.89 -8.74
C TYR A 242 4.38 -2.38 -9.02
N TYR A 243 4.78 -3.11 -8.00
CA TYR A 243 4.70 -4.56 -8.00
C TYR A 243 3.36 -4.95 -7.40
N SER A 244 2.39 -5.20 -8.26
CA SER A 244 1.35 -6.11 -7.81
C SER A 244 2.08 -7.43 -7.56
N LEU A 245 2.28 -7.86 -6.33
CA LEU A 245 2.95 -9.15 -6.01
C LEU A 245 2.46 -10.28 -6.91
N TYR A 246 1.52 -9.99 -7.81
CA TYR A 246 0.58 -10.97 -8.25
C TYR A 246 -0.05 -10.58 -9.57
N ASP A 247 0.21 -11.32 -10.58
CA ASP A 247 -0.43 -11.27 -11.90
C ASP A 247 -1.98 -11.26 -11.91
N ALA A 248 -2.61 -11.11 -10.76
CA ALA A 248 -4.06 -11.13 -10.60
C ALA A 248 -4.77 -9.87 -11.10
N GLY A 249 -4.03 -8.87 -11.59
CA GLY A 249 -4.61 -7.79 -12.39
C GLY A 249 -5.20 -6.62 -11.64
N GLU A 250 -5.05 -6.55 -10.33
CA GLU A 250 -5.37 -5.36 -9.55
C GLU A 250 -4.21 -4.37 -9.65
N TYR A 251 -4.48 -3.10 -9.97
CA TYR A 251 -3.50 -2.01 -10.01
C TYR A 251 -2.37 -2.08 -11.07
N LYS A 252 -2.56 -2.80 -12.17
CA LYS A 252 -1.64 -2.73 -13.34
C LYS A 252 -1.43 -1.30 -13.84
N GLY A 253 -2.34 -0.40 -13.52
CA GLY A 253 -2.30 1.01 -13.87
C GLY A 253 -1.10 1.72 -13.29
N VAL A 254 -0.75 1.46 -12.02
CA VAL A 254 0.41 2.09 -11.37
C VAL A 254 1.71 1.75 -12.08
N LYS A 255 1.92 0.46 -12.38
CA LYS A 255 3.11 0.04 -13.14
C LYS A 255 3.15 0.67 -14.52
N ALA A 256 2.03 0.69 -15.24
CA ALA A 256 1.94 1.30 -16.57
C ALA A 256 2.22 2.81 -16.51
N ALA A 257 1.74 3.52 -15.49
CA ALA A 257 2.00 4.93 -15.28
C ALA A 257 3.49 5.23 -15.06
N VAL A 258 4.15 4.46 -14.19
CA VAL A 258 5.58 4.61 -13.93
C VAL A 258 6.42 4.30 -15.18
N ASP A 259 6.12 3.18 -15.86
CA ASP A 259 6.88 2.77 -17.04
C ASP A 259 6.71 3.78 -18.20
N GLN A 260 5.49 4.34 -18.39
CA GLN A 260 5.26 5.41 -19.36
C GLN A 260 6.01 6.69 -18.97
N PHE A 261 5.90 7.13 -17.71
CA PHE A 261 6.62 8.30 -17.23
C PHE A 261 8.13 8.19 -17.49
N LEU A 262 8.75 7.05 -17.16
CA LEU A 262 10.17 6.82 -17.37
C LEU A 262 10.55 6.76 -18.85
N ALA A 263 9.65 6.30 -19.73
CA ALA A 263 9.89 6.31 -21.19
C ALA A 263 9.84 7.72 -21.80
N GLU A 264 9.06 8.62 -21.22
CA GLU A 264 8.89 10.01 -21.68
C GLU A 264 9.86 10.98 -20.99
N TYR A 265 10.38 10.62 -19.83
CA TYR A 265 11.29 11.44 -19.05
C TYR A 265 12.69 11.47 -19.63
N SER A 266 13.22 12.66 -19.90
CA SER A 266 14.54 12.85 -20.51
C SER A 266 15.72 12.80 -19.53
N GLY A 267 15.44 12.74 -18.22
CA GLY A 267 16.46 12.66 -17.16
C GLY A 267 16.95 11.24 -16.90
N ASP A 268 17.96 11.11 -16.05
CA ASP A 268 18.52 9.84 -15.61
C ASP A 268 17.91 9.43 -14.27
N ILE A 269 16.75 8.74 -14.32
CA ILE A 269 16.07 8.21 -13.16
C ILE A 269 16.28 6.70 -13.07
N GLN A 270 16.77 6.28 -11.93
CA GLN A 270 16.95 4.87 -11.58
C GLN A 270 15.76 4.37 -10.78
N LYS A 271 15.41 3.10 -10.92
CA LYS A 271 14.33 2.45 -10.16
C LYS A 271 14.83 1.23 -9.39
N TYR A 272 14.49 1.16 -8.11
CA TYR A 272 14.90 0.08 -7.20
C TYR A 272 13.74 -0.46 -6.38
N PRO A 273 13.56 -1.79 -6.29
CA PRO A 273 12.61 -2.38 -5.34
C PRO A 273 13.11 -2.17 -3.90
N ILE A 274 12.18 -1.93 -2.97
CA ILE A 274 12.53 -1.70 -1.56
C ILE A 274 12.37 -2.94 -0.67
N GLY A 275 11.93 -4.06 -1.24
CA GLY A 275 11.81 -5.34 -0.54
C GLY A 275 10.50 -5.56 0.22
N ASP A 276 9.52 -4.66 0.10
CA ASP A 276 8.17 -4.83 0.64
C ASP A 276 7.26 -5.69 -0.26
N GLY A 277 7.71 -5.95 -1.50
CA GLY A 277 6.96 -6.69 -2.51
C GLY A 277 5.91 -5.87 -3.27
N TYR A 278 5.76 -4.58 -2.99
CA TYR A 278 4.76 -3.70 -3.60
C TYR A 278 5.39 -2.46 -4.24
N SER A 279 6.35 -1.84 -3.57
CA SER A 279 6.81 -0.49 -3.91
C SER A 279 8.06 -0.48 -4.77
N ILE A 280 8.15 0.56 -5.60
CA ILE A 280 9.36 0.92 -6.36
C ILE A 280 9.85 2.29 -5.91
N MET A 281 11.14 2.41 -5.64
CA MET A 281 11.82 3.67 -5.40
C MET A 281 12.33 4.24 -6.72
N LEU A 282 12.05 5.51 -6.98
CA LEU A 282 12.60 6.29 -8.07
C LEU A 282 13.55 7.34 -7.49
N THR A 283 14.77 7.40 -8.03
CA THR A 283 15.79 8.38 -7.64
C THR A 283 16.74 8.64 -8.81
N GLY A 284 17.44 9.77 -8.79
CA GLY A 284 18.38 10.12 -9.84
C GLY A 284 18.44 11.63 -10.06
N HIS A 285 18.86 12.04 -11.25
CA HIS A 285 18.93 13.47 -11.59
C HIS A 285 17.56 13.98 -12.02
N TRP A 286 16.80 14.55 -11.08
CA TRP A 286 15.55 15.22 -11.38
C TRP A 286 15.82 16.51 -12.15
N THR A 287 15.14 16.70 -13.28
CA THR A 287 15.34 17.89 -14.12
C THR A 287 14.79 19.11 -13.38
N ILE A 288 15.69 19.98 -12.90
CA ILE A 288 15.33 21.27 -12.34
C ILE A 288 15.17 22.21 -13.55
N GLN A 289 13.93 22.50 -13.94
CA GLN A 289 13.64 23.59 -14.88
C GLN A 289 13.51 24.90 -14.15
#